data_bc35d0622c87f3bc70e476ed1ce74bef
#
_entry.id   bc35d0622c87f3bc70e476ed1ce74bef
#
_cell.length_a   1.000
_cell.length_b   1.000
_cell.length_c   1.000
_cell.angle_alpha   90.00
_cell.angle_beta   90.00
_cell.angle_gamma   90.00
#
_symmetry.space_group_name_H-M   'P 1'
#
loop_
_entity.id
_entity.type
_entity.pdbx_description
1 polymer ?
#
loop_
_entity_poly.entity_id
_entity_poly.type
_entity_poly.pdbx_seq_one_letter_code
_entity_poly.pdbx_strand_id
1 'polypeptide(L)'
;MILGVGIDIIEVTRVQASCDRFGERFLQRILHPNEIAYCYSHKTPAPFVAARFAAKEATSKAFGTGIGAALGWHDMEVCRKESGEPYVVMHGKGKELMEMRNARMTLISLSHTQNYANALAVLET
;
A
#
# COMPACT_ATOMS: atom_id res chain seq x y z
N MET A 1 1.28 0.23 22.21
CA MET A 1 0.59 1.53 22.13
C MET A 1 0.44 1.94 20.67
N ILE A 2 -0.72 2.41 20.29
CA ILE A 2 -0.97 2.88 18.94
C ILE A 2 -0.34 4.26 18.75
N LEU A 3 0.47 4.39 17.71
CA LEU A 3 1.15 5.64 17.36
C LEU A 3 0.41 6.40 16.26
N GLY A 4 -0.30 5.72 15.40
CA GLY A 4 -1.01 6.35 14.32
C GLY A 4 -1.96 5.41 13.62
N VAL A 5 -2.96 5.99 12.97
CA VAL A 5 -3.98 5.25 12.22
C VAL A 5 -4.17 5.97 10.88
N GLY A 6 -4.29 5.20 9.82
CA GLY A 6 -4.57 5.73 8.49
C GLY A 6 -5.64 4.94 7.79
N ILE A 7 -6.43 5.61 6.99
CA ILE A 7 -7.44 4.98 6.17
C ILE A 7 -7.44 5.63 4.79
N ASP A 8 -7.65 4.84 3.76
CA ASP A 8 -7.76 5.35 2.41
C ASP A 8 -8.80 4.56 1.63
N ILE A 9 -9.47 5.21 0.71
CA ILE A 9 -10.41 4.60 -0.23
C ILE A 9 -10.14 5.15 -1.61
N ILE A 10 -10.19 4.28 -2.63
CA ILE A 10 -9.96 4.68 -4.01
C ILE A 10 -10.93 3.96 -4.93
N GLU A 11 -11.37 4.66 -5.96
CA GLU A 11 -12.19 4.08 -7.01
C GLU A 11 -11.32 3.22 -7.93
N VAL A 12 -11.73 1.97 -8.16
CA VAL A 12 -11.00 1.03 -9.02
C VAL A 12 -10.89 1.57 -10.45
N THR A 13 -11.92 2.27 -10.93
CA THR A 13 -11.92 2.86 -12.28
C THR A 13 -10.80 3.89 -12.47
N ARG A 14 -10.45 4.63 -11.42
CA ARG A 14 -9.34 5.60 -11.49
C ARG A 14 -7.99 4.90 -11.64
N VAL A 15 -7.81 3.79 -10.94
CA VAL A 15 -6.59 2.98 -11.06
C VAL A 15 -6.54 2.34 -12.45
N GLN A 16 -7.66 1.80 -12.93
CA GLN A 16 -7.73 1.23 -14.26
C GLN A 16 -7.38 2.27 -15.32
N ALA A 17 -7.90 3.49 -15.20
CA ALA A 17 -7.59 4.57 -16.13
C ALA A 17 -6.09 4.91 -16.14
N SER A 18 -5.44 4.91 -14.97
CA SER A 18 -4.00 5.14 -14.87
C SER A 18 -3.20 4.01 -15.53
N CYS A 19 -3.63 2.76 -15.30
CA CYS A 19 -3.02 1.60 -15.95
C CYS A 19 -3.15 1.67 -17.48
N ASP A 20 -4.32 2.04 -17.97
CA ASP A 20 -4.58 2.16 -19.40
C ASP A 20 -3.77 3.28 -20.04
N ARG A 21 -3.62 4.40 -19.34
CA ARG A 21 -2.93 5.58 -19.86
C ARG A 21 -1.41 5.46 -19.79
N PHE A 22 -0.87 4.96 -18.69
CA PHE A 22 0.58 4.97 -18.42
C PHE A 22 1.21 3.59 -18.43
N GLY A 23 0.41 2.51 -18.36
CA GLY A 23 0.89 1.14 -18.40
C GLY A 23 1.86 0.81 -17.28
N GLU A 24 2.97 0.15 -17.65
CA GLU A 24 3.98 -0.28 -16.69
C GLU A 24 4.63 0.86 -15.93
N ARG A 25 4.70 2.05 -16.52
CA ARG A 25 5.29 3.23 -15.84
C ARG A 25 4.54 3.56 -14.57
N PHE A 26 3.21 3.50 -14.60
CA PHE A 26 2.39 3.72 -13.42
C PHE A 26 2.62 2.61 -12.38
N LEU A 27 2.59 1.35 -12.83
CA LEU A 27 2.76 0.22 -11.93
C LEU A 27 4.13 0.24 -11.26
N GLN A 28 5.20 0.47 -12.03
CA GLN A 28 6.55 0.52 -11.50
C GLN A 28 6.78 1.70 -10.56
N ARG A 29 6.04 2.78 -10.74
CA ARG A 29 6.12 3.95 -9.86
C ARG A 29 5.59 3.66 -8.46
N ILE A 30 4.53 2.86 -8.35
CA ILE A 30 3.84 2.65 -7.07
C ILE A 30 4.09 1.28 -6.45
N LEU A 31 4.54 0.29 -7.22
CA LEU A 31 4.64 -1.10 -6.79
C LEU A 31 6.04 -1.68 -7.00
N HIS A 32 6.41 -2.61 -6.13
CA HIS A 32 7.57 -3.48 -6.32
C HIS A 32 7.22 -4.59 -7.33
N PRO A 33 8.25 -5.21 -7.98
CA PRO A 33 8.00 -6.29 -8.93
C PRO A 33 7.15 -7.44 -8.41
N ASN A 34 7.35 -7.82 -7.13
CA ASN A 34 6.55 -8.90 -6.53
C ASN A 34 5.08 -8.51 -6.38
N GLU A 35 4.82 -7.24 -6.08
CA GLU A 35 3.44 -6.73 -5.97
C GLU A 35 2.76 -6.74 -7.34
N ILE A 36 3.48 -6.34 -8.39
CA ILE A 36 2.97 -6.35 -9.76
C ILE A 36 2.63 -7.79 -10.17
N ALA A 37 3.55 -8.72 -9.92
CA ALA A 37 3.34 -10.13 -10.25
C ALA A 37 2.09 -10.70 -9.56
N TYR A 38 1.91 -10.37 -8.28
CA TYR A 38 0.73 -10.81 -7.53
C TYR A 38 -0.55 -10.26 -8.13
N CYS A 39 -0.60 -8.96 -8.41
CA CYS A 39 -1.80 -8.32 -8.97
C CYS A 39 -2.17 -8.93 -10.31
N TYR A 40 -1.17 -9.19 -11.16
CA TYR A 40 -1.39 -9.72 -12.51
C TYR A 40 -1.56 -11.24 -12.56
N SER A 41 -1.43 -11.93 -11.42
CA SER A 41 -1.83 -13.33 -11.31
C SER A 41 -3.35 -13.49 -11.30
N HIS A 42 -4.09 -12.40 -11.16
CA HIS A 42 -5.54 -12.39 -11.16
C HIS A 42 -6.08 -11.99 -12.53
N LYS A 43 -7.26 -12.50 -12.86
CA LYS A 43 -7.90 -12.24 -14.15
C LYS A 43 -8.19 -10.75 -14.36
N THR A 44 -8.56 -10.05 -13.29
CA THR A 44 -8.82 -8.61 -13.31
C THR A 44 -7.88 -7.93 -12.30
N PRO A 45 -6.72 -7.43 -12.74
CA PRO A 45 -5.72 -6.90 -11.81
C PRO A 45 -6.08 -5.60 -11.09
N ALA A 46 -6.90 -4.74 -11.71
CA ALA A 46 -7.14 -3.38 -11.21
C ALA A 46 -7.59 -3.30 -9.75
N PRO A 47 -8.52 -4.13 -9.25
CA PRO A 47 -8.89 -4.08 -7.83
C PRO A 47 -7.72 -4.40 -6.90
N PHE A 48 -6.83 -5.29 -7.31
CA PHE A 48 -5.66 -5.67 -6.50
C PHE A 48 -4.59 -4.58 -6.50
N VAL A 49 -4.40 -3.91 -7.62
CA VAL A 49 -3.54 -2.73 -7.72
C VAL A 49 -4.11 -1.61 -6.83
N ALA A 50 -5.42 -1.38 -6.92
CA ALA A 50 -6.11 -0.35 -6.13
C ALA A 50 -5.99 -0.60 -4.63
N ALA A 51 -6.11 -1.86 -4.20
CA ALA A 51 -5.98 -2.22 -2.79
C ALA A 51 -4.57 -1.92 -2.27
N ARG A 52 -3.53 -2.18 -3.06
CA ARG A 52 -2.15 -1.87 -2.69
C ARG A 52 -1.87 -0.38 -2.68
N PHE A 53 -2.43 0.34 -3.65
CA PHE A 53 -2.37 1.79 -3.68
C PHE A 53 -2.96 2.36 -2.37
N ALA A 54 -4.17 1.92 -2.02
CA ALA A 54 -4.84 2.36 -0.80
C ALA A 54 -4.04 1.97 0.46
N ALA A 55 -3.43 0.78 0.49
CA ALA A 55 -2.63 0.33 1.62
C ALA A 55 -1.43 1.23 1.88
N LYS A 56 -0.74 1.65 0.82
CA LYS A 56 0.43 2.53 0.94
C LYS A 56 0.02 3.93 1.35
N GLU A 57 -1.07 4.45 0.79
CA GLU A 57 -1.62 5.74 1.21
C GLU A 57 -2.04 5.70 2.68
N ALA A 58 -2.76 4.67 3.11
CA ALA A 58 -3.21 4.52 4.50
C ALA A 58 -2.00 4.43 5.44
N THR A 59 -0.98 3.66 5.08
CA THR A 59 0.24 3.53 5.88
C THR A 59 0.93 4.89 6.02
N SER A 60 1.05 5.64 4.93
CA SER A 60 1.66 6.98 4.97
C SER A 60 0.88 7.94 5.88
N LYS A 61 -0.44 7.82 5.90
CA LYS A 61 -1.29 8.60 6.80
C LYS A 61 -1.08 8.21 8.27
N ALA A 62 -0.89 6.92 8.53
CA ALA A 62 -0.59 6.45 9.89
C ALA A 62 0.72 7.04 10.41
N PHE A 63 1.72 7.23 9.53
CA PHE A 63 2.95 7.93 9.88
C PHE A 63 2.79 9.45 9.95
N GLY A 64 1.70 9.99 9.43
CA GLY A 64 1.45 11.42 9.40
C GLY A 64 2.17 12.17 8.28
N THR A 65 2.85 11.46 7.39
CA THR A 65 3.66 12.09 6.32
C THR A 65 2.93 12.26 5.00
N GLY A 66 1.97 11.38 4.72
CA GLY A 66 1.49 11.21 3.36
C GLY A 66 2.57 10.62 2.47
N ILE A 67 2.26 10.38 1.20
CA ILE A 67 3.23 9.94 0.19
C ILE A 67 4.01 11.18 -0.30
N GLY A 68 5.33 11.11 -0.25
CA GLY A 68 6.16 12.22 -0.72
C GLY A 68 7.63 12.01 -0.37
N ALA A 69 8.32 13.10 -0.06
CA ALA A 69 9.76 13.09 0.19
C ALA A 69 10.15 12.27 1.42
N ALA A 70 9.32 12.26 2.46
CA ALA A 70 9.63 11.55 3.71
C ALA A 70 9.33 10.05 3.60
N LEU A 71 8.36 9.66 2.76
CA LEU A 71 7.94 8.28 2.60
C LEU A 71 7.41 8.10 1.18
N GLY A 72 8.18 7.43 0.34
CA GLY A 72 7.80 7.16 -1.05
C GLY A 72 7.11 5.82 -1.24
N TRP A 73 6.58 5.60 -2.43
CA TRP A 73 5.86 4.37 -2.77
C TRP A 73 6.70 3.10 -2.55
N HIS A 74 7.98 3.13 -2.94
CA HIS A 74 8.86 1.97 -2.86
C HIS A 74 9.47 1.76 -1.47
N ASP A 75 9.25 2.71 -0.56
CA ASP A 75 9.65 2.54 0.84
C ASP A 75 8.71 1.58 1.58
N MET A 76 7.63 1.19 0.94
CA MET A 76 6.63 0.25 1.48
C MET A 76 6.36 -0.85 0.46
N GLU A 77 6.30 -2.09 0.92
CA GLU A 77 5.96 -3.23 0.07
C GLU A 77 4.86 -4.03 0.75
N VAL A 78 3.75 -4.24 0.03
CA VAL A 78 2.63 -5.04 0.54
C VAL A 78 2.85 -6.49 0.12
N CYS A 79 2.96 -7.36 1.11
CA CYS A 79 3.18 -8.79 0.93
C CYS A 79 2.01 -9.56 1.51
N ARG A 80 1.98 -10.89 1.27
CA ARG A 80 0.97 -11.78 1.84
C ARG A 80 1.64 -12.98 2.48
N LYS A 81 1.12 -13.39 3.63
CA LYS A 81 1.49 -14.64 4.26
C LYS A 81 0.81 -15.80 3.50
N GLU A 82 1.22 -17.02 3.77
CA GLU A 82 0.55 -18.21 3.19
C GLU A 82 -0.95 -18.23 3.48
N SER A 83 -1.34 -17.76 4.66
CA SER A 83 -2.73 -17.66 5.07
C SER A 83 -3.55 -16.65 4.23
N GLY A 84 -2.87 -15.81 3.43
CA GLY A 84 -3.49 -14.71 2.69
C GLY A 84 -3.51 -13.39 3.44
N GLU A 85 -3.11 -13.38 4.71
CA GLU A 85 -3.05 -12.15 5.50
C GLU A 85 -2.03 -11.18 4.92
N PRO A 86 -2.43 -9.93 4.62
CA PRO A 86 -1.50 -8.94 4.10
C PRO A 86 -0.62 -8.37 5.22
N TYR A 87 0.59 -7.98 4.86
CA TYR A 87 1.49 -7.26 5.76
C TYR A 87 2.38 -6.33 4.96
N VAL A 88 2.94 -5.34 5.63
CA VAL A 88 3.81 -4.34 4.99
C VAL A 88 5.25 -4.59 5.42
N VAL A 89 6.14 -4.63 4.43
CA VAL A 89 7.58 -4.60 4.66
C VAL A 89 8.05 -3.16 4.41
N MET A 90 8.72 -2.58 5.39
CA MET A 90 9.26 -1.22 5.27
C MET A 90 10.69 -1.29 4.76
N HIS A 91 10.99 -0.46 3.77
CA HIS A 91 12.30 -0.33 3.14
C HIS A 91 12.80 1.11 3.26
N GLY A 92 14.10 1.31 3.13
CA GLY A 92 14.71 2.63 3.01
C GLY A 92 14.20 3.64 4.04
N LYS A 93 13.61 4.72 3.56
CA LYS A 93 13.04 5.77 4.44
C LYS A 93 11.94 5.26 5.35
N GLY A 94 11.21 4.24 4.91
CA GLY A 94 10.19 3.59 5.75
C GLY A 94 10.80 2.97 6.99
N LYS A 95 11.93 2.29 6.84
CA LYS A 95 12.68 1.74 7.98
C LYS A 95 13.14 2.85 8.93
N GLU A 96 13.67 3.92 8.37
CA GLU A 96 14.14 5.07 9.16
C GLU A 96 13.00 5.68 9.97
N LEU A 97 11.82 5.83 9.36
CA LEU A 97 10.64 6.36 10.05
C LEU A 97 10.18 5.44 11.17
N MET A 98 10.23 4.12 10.96
CA MET A 98 9.90 3.16 12.02
C MET A 98 10.79 3.38 13.24
N GLU A 99 12.09 3.53 13.02
CA GLU A 99 13.05 3.77 14.10
C GLU A 99 12.82 5.11 14.78
N MET A 100 12.64 6.18 14.01
CA MET A 100 12.40 7.53 14.53
C MET A 100 11.14 7.60 15.39
N ARG A 101 10.11 6.88 15.00
CA ARG A 101 8.83 6.86 15.71
C ARG A 101 8.80 5.83 16.83
N ASN A 102 9.88 5.06 16.99
CA ASN A 102 9.92 3.93 17.91
C ASN A 102 8.78 2.94 17.64
N ALA A 103 8.46 2.76 16.38
CA ALA A 103 7.42 1.85 15.93
C ALA A 103 7.97 0.45 15.74
N ARG A 104 7.21 -0.56 16.12
CA ARG A 104 7.60 -1.97 15.99
C ARG A 104 6.78 -2.70 14.92
N MET A 105 5.54 -2.28 14.71
CA MET A 105 4.63 -2.94 13.79
C MET A 105 3.82 -1.94 12.98
N THR A 106 3.59 -2.29 11.73
CA THR A 106 2.62 -1.64 10.87
C THR A 106 1.61 -2.70 10.47
N LEU A 107 0.40 -2.58 10.97
CA LEU A 107 -0.69 -3.52 10.68
C LEU A 107 -1.56 -2.93 9.60
N ILE A 108 -1.97 -3.76 8.64
CA ILE A 108 -2.88 -3.33 7.57
C ILE A 108 -4.05 -4.29 7.44
N SER A 109 -5.16 -3.75 6.96
CA SER A 109 -6.33 -4.51 6.55
C SER A 109 -6.82 -3.94 5.23
N LEU A 110 -7.09 -4.80 4.27
CA LEU A 110 -7.50 -4.43 2.92
C LEU A 110 -8.87 -4.99 2.60
N SER A 111 -9.66 -4.24 1.86
CA SER A 111 -10.94 -4.71 1.35
C SER A 111 -11.20 -4.09 -0.02
N HIS A 112 -11.82 -4.84 -0.91
CA HIS A 112 -12.23 -4.29 -2.19
C HIS A 112 -13.52 -4.91 -2.67
N THR A 113 -14.24 -4.12 -3.45
CA THR A 113 -15.39 -4.54 -4.23
C THR A 113 -15.04 -4.37 -5.70
N GLN A 114 -16.01 -4.51 -6.58
CA GLN A 114 -15.79 -4.24 -7.99
C GLN A 114 -15.40 -2.77 -8.24
N ASN A 115 -15.96 -1.84 -7.45
CA ASN A 115 -15.85 -0.41 -7.71
C ASN A 115 -14.86 0.33 -6.81
N TYR A 116 -14.60 -0.20 -5.60
CA TYR A 116 -13.79 0.49 -4.59
C TYR A 116 -12.79 -0.44 -3.94
N ALA A 117 -11.66 0.11 -3.56
CA ALA A 117 -10.71 -0.54 -2.68
C ALA A 117 -10.44 0.38 -1.50
N ASN A 118 -10.31 -0.20 -0.31
CA ASN A 118 -9.96 0.57 0.87
C ASN A 118 -8.92 -0.16 1.70
N ALA A 119 -8.25 0.60 2.55
CA ALA A 119 -7.24 0.06 3.44
C ALA A 119 -7.27 0.82 4.77
N LEU A 120 -6.98 0.08 5.81
CA LEU A 120 -6.72 0.61 7.15
C LEU A 120 -5.29 0.27 7.50
N ALA A 121 -4.57 1.21 8.10
CA ALA A 121 -3.23 0.97 8.61
C ALA A 121 -3.17 1.43 10.07
N VAL A 122 -2.49 0.64 10.90
CA VAL A 122 -2.26 0.96 12.31
C VAL A 122 -0.77 0.84 12.57
N LEU A 123 -0.18 1.92 13.07
CA LEU A 123 1.21 1.98 13.47
C LEU A 123 1.29 1.81 14.98
N GLU A 124 2.15 0.90 15.44
CA GLU A 124 2.17 0.48 16.83
C GLU A 124 3.60 0.33 17.35
N THR A 125 3.80 0.63 18.64
CA THR A 125 5.09 0.38 19.33
C THR A 125 5.34 -1.10 19.59
#